data_372a62ef9508ef83f381614e9710f304
#
_entry.id   372a62ef9508ef83f381614e9710f304
#
_cell.length_a   1.000
_cell.length_b   1.000
_cell.length_c   1.000
_cell.angle_alpha   90.00
_cell.angle_beta   90.00
_cell.angle_gamma   90.00
#
_symmetry.space_group_name_H-M   'P 1'
#
loop_
_entity.id
_entity.type
_entity.pdbx_description
1 polymer ?
#
loop_
_entity_poly.entity_id
_entity_poly.type
_entity_poly.pdbx_seq_one_letter_code
_entity_poly.pdbx_strand_id
1 'polypeptide(L)'
;TARVAYREKIRSTVRKQGRYKKQTGGSGQFGDVHIIFEPQSEQEDMIFEENVFGGSVPKNFFPAVEKGLREACVHGPLAGYPVVNLKAVLYDGSYHPVDSSEIAFKTAAQLAYKAALPEANPCLMEPVGELKVTVPDSYMGDVIGDLNKRRGRVMGMDPTGDGEQVITAEVPMAEMGSYAIDLRSMTQSRGSFVFHFVRYEDCPPAAQEKAIAEAKALAEEQ
;
A
#
# COMPACT_ATOMS: atom_id res chain seq x y z
N THR A 1 18.37 6.93 7.35
CA THR A 1 17.04 7.55 7.17
C THR A 1 15.97 6.47 7.21
N ALA A 2 15.00 6.64 8.09
CA ALA A 2 13.89 5.69 8.19
C ALA A 2 13.08 5.72 6.88
N ARG A 3 12.79 4.54 6.34
CA ARG A 3 11.97 4.41 5.14
C ARG A 3 10.51 4.67 5.48
N VAL A 4 9.80 5.34 4.57
CA VAL A 4 8.36 5.55 4.70
C VAL A 4 7.64 4.24 4.38
N ALA A 5 6.70 3.85 5.22
CA ALA A 5 5.93 2.62 5.06
C ALA A 5 4.69 2.86 4.20
N TYR A 6 4.89 2.96 2.89
CA TYR A 6 3.78 3.07 1.94
C TYR A 6 2.97 1.78 1.87
N ARG A 7 1.76 1.88 1.34
CA ARG A 7 0.88 0.74 0.98
C ARG A 7 0.35 0.97 -0.42
N GLU A 8 -0.20 -0.08 -1.01
CA GLU A 8 -0.80 0.00 -2.35
C GLU A 8 -2.22 -0.54 -2.31
N LYS A 9 -3.07 -0.02 -3.18
CA LYS A 9 -4.43 -0.53 -3.36
C LYS A 9 -4.83 -0.39 -4.82
N ILE A 10 -5.85 -1.15 -5.22
CA ILE A 10 -6.47 -1.00 -6.53
C ILE A 10 -7.73 -0.15 -6.41
N ARG A 11 -8.13 0.51 -7.49
CA ARG A 11 -9.31 1.38 -7.53
C ARG A 11 -10.36 0.94 -8.56
N SER A 12 -10.06 -0.09 -9.33
CA SER A 12 -10.96 -0.62 -10.34
C SER A 12 -11.04 -2.13 -10.24
N THR A 13 -12.14 -2.69 -10.74
CA THR A 13 -12.38 -4.13 -10.78
C THR A 13 -11.81 -4.71 -12.07
N VAL A 14 -11.04 -5.78 -11.96
CA VAL A 14 -10.44 -6.48 -13.11
C VAL A 14 -10.64 -7.97 -12.96
N ARG A 15 -10.97 -8.64 -14.05
CA ARG A 15 -11.04 -10.10 -14.14
C ARG A 15 -9.82 -10.61 -14.88
N LYS A 16 -9.15 -11.61 -14.33
CA LYS A 16 -7.99 -12.22 -14.99
C LYS A 16 -7.97 -13.71 -14.78
N GLN A 17 -7.48 -14.39 -15.80
CA GLN A 17 -7.13 -15.79 -15.75
C GLN A 17 -5.65 -15.93 -15.39
N GLY A 18 -5.33 -16.83 -14.47
CA GLY A 18 -3.98 -17.29 -14.22
C GLY A 18 -3.89 -18.77 -14.58
N ARG A 19 -3.00 -19.12 -15.50
CA ARG A 19 -2.82 -20.49 -15.91
C ARG A 19 -1.35 -20.87 -15.80
N TYR A 20 -1.08 -21.90 -15.05
CA TYR A 20 0.25 -22.47 -14.91
C TYR A 20 0.24 -23.90 -15.44
N LYS A 21 1.00 -24.12 -16.49
CA LYS A 21 1.14 -25.44 -17.10
C LYS A 21 2.61 -25.68 -17.39
N LYS A 22 3.12 -26.77 -16.84
CA LYS A 22 4.51 -27.17 -17.04
C LYS A 22 4.58 -28.67 -17.26
N GLN A 23 5.27 -29.07 -18.33
CA GLN A 23 5.57 -30.48 -18.59
C GLN A 23 7.08 -30.65 -18.62
N THR A 24 7.62 -31.39 -17.65
CA THR A 24 9.02 -31.74 -17.62
C THR A 24 9.13 -33.23 -17.38
N GLY A 25 9.65 -33.95 -18.38
CA GLY A 25 10.18 -35.30 -18.31
C GLY A 25 9.51 -36.32 -17.41
N GLY A 26 8.20 -36.38 -17.29
CA GLY A 26 7.51 -37.43 -16.56
C GLY A 26 6.44 -36.94 -15.56
N SER A 27 6.53 -35.76 -14.98
CA SER A 27 5.46 -35.22 -14.17
C SER A 27 5.12 -33.81 -14.61
N GLY A 28 3.86 -33.60 -15.00
CA GLY A 28 3.34 -32.29 -15.36
C GLY A 28 2.84 -31.53 -14.15
N GLN A 29 2.67 -30.22 -14.33
CA GLN A 29 1.98 -29.37 -13.35
C GLN A 29 0.89 -28.58 -14.08
N PHE A 30 -0.26 -28.46 -13.45
CA PHE A 30 -1.38 -27.76 -14.04
C PHE A 30 -2.24 -27.07 -12.98
N GLY A 31 -2.43 -25.75 -13.13
CA GLY A 31 -3.38 -24.97 -12.35
C GLY A 31 -3.98 -23.88 -13.26
N ASP A 32 -5.28 -23.67 -13.15
CA ASP A 32 -5.99 -22.69 -13.98
C ASP A 32 -7.11 -22.09 -13.16
N VAL A 33 -7.07 -20.76 -13.00
CA VAL A 33 -8.03 -20.03 -12.17
C VAL A 33 -8.50 -18.77 -12.91
N HIS A 34 -9.76 -18.40 -12.69
CA HIS A 34 -10.33 -17.14 -13.12
C HIS A 34 -10.75 -16.38 -11.88
N ILE A 35 -10.19 -15.21 -11.68
CA ILE A 35 -10.36 -14.43 -10.45
C ILE A 35 -10.83 -13.02 -10.77
N ILE A 36 -11.79 -12.52 -9.99
CA ILE A 36 -12.20 -11.13 -9.99
C ILE A 36 -11.41 -10.44 -8.87
N PHE A 37 -10.68 -9.39 -9.22
CA PHE A 37 -9.99 -8.54 -8.25
C PHE A 37 -10.73 -7.22 -8.16
N GLU A 38 -11.16 -6.85 -6.97
CA GLU A 38 -11.92 -5.62 -6.76
C GLU A 38 -11.52 -4.93 -5.47
N PRO A 39 -11.68 -3.58 -5.41
CA PRO A 39 -11.43 -2.86 -4.18
C PRO A 39 -12.51 -3.15 -3.14
N GLN A 40 -12.14 -3.12 -1.87
CA GLN A 40 -13.09 -3.21 -0.76
C GLN A 40 -12.62 -2.30 0.37
N SER A 41 -13.56 -1.79 1.16
CA SER A 41 -13.29 -0.90 2.28
C SER A 41 -13.68 -1.49 3.64
N GLU A 42 -14.02 -2.78 3.68
CA GLU A 42 -14.45 -3.45 4.90
C GLU A 42 -13.29 -3.72 5.86
N GLN A 43 -12.12 -4.07 5.31
CA GLN A 43 -10.95 -4.39 6.11
C GLN A 43 -9.67 -4.19 5.28
N GLU A 44 -8.55 -3.98 5.96
CA GLU A 44 -7.25 -3.85 5.29
C GLU A 44 -6.78 -5.18 4.70
N ASP A 45 -6.95 -6.28 5.44
CA ASP A 45 -6.57 -7.60 4.96
C ASP A 45 -7.42 -8.03 3.77
N MET A 46 -6.81 -8.80 2.87
CA MET A 46 -7.50 -9.32 1.70
C MET A 46 -8.72 -10.15 2.10
N ILE A 47 -9.84 -9.90 1.42
CA ILE A 47 -11.02 -10.75 1.50
C ILE A 47 -10.95 -11.75 0.35
N PHE A 48 -11.02 -13.04 0.67
CA PHE A 48 -11.07 -14.09 -0.33
C PHE A 48 -12.44 -14.74 -0.30
N GLU A 49 -13.07 -14.84 -1.47
CA GLU A 49 -14.33 -15.55 -1.65
C GLU A 49 -14.22 -16.50 -2.83
N GLU A 50 -15.05 -17.54 -2.84
CA GLU A 50 -15.17 -18.42 -3.98
C GLU A 50 -16.63 -18.46 -4.44
N ASN A 51 -16.81 -18.58 -5.73
CA ASN A 51 -18.12 -18.69 -6.38
C ASN A 51 -17.99 -19.63 -7.58
N VAL A 52 -17.41 -20.79 -7.33
CA VAL A 52 -17.10 -21.76 -8.37
C VAL A 52 -18.32 -22.63 -8.64
N PHE A 53 -18.70 -22.75 -9.91
CA PHE A 53 -19.81 -23.58 -10.36
C PHE A 53 -19.31 -24.90 -10.90
N GLY A 54 -20.05 -25.99 -10.62
CA GLY A 54 -19.85 -27.29 -11.26
C GLY A 54 -18.53 -27.97 -10.96
N GLY A 55 -17.80 -27.54 -9.91
CA GLY A 55 -16.53 -28.17 -9.55
C GLY A 55 -15.40 -27.95 -10.54
N SER A 56 -15.46 -26.87 -11.32
CA SER A 56 -14.39 -26.55 -12.29
C SER A 56 -13.02 -26.40 -11.64
N VAL A 57 -12.98 -25.92 -10.40
CA VAL A 57 -11.83 -26.01 -9.52
C VAL A 57 -12.23 -26.85 -8.32
N PRO A 58 -11.60 -27.98 -8.06
CA PRO A 58 -11.90 -28.79 -6.88
C PRO A 58 -11.70 -28.01 -5.59
N LYS A 59 -12.62 -28.18 -4.64
CA LYS A 59 -12.61 -27.45 -3.36
C LYS A 59 -11.32 -27.60 -2.56
N ASN A 60 -10.65 -28.74 -2.68
CA ASN A 60 -9.40 -28.98 -1.98
C ASN A 60 -8.27 -28.06 -2.43
N PHE A 61 -8.40 -27.37 -3.58
CA PHE A 61 -7.43 -26.41 -4.07
C PHE A 61 -7.74 -24.95 -3.69
N PHE A 62 -8.91 -24.67 -3.11
CA PHE A 62 -9.27 -23.31 -2.69
C PHE A 62 -8.27 -22.72 -1.68
N PRO A 63 -7.83 -23.47 -0.66
CA PRO A 63 -6.82 -22.94 0.28
C PRO A 63 -5.50 -22.58 -0.39
N ALA A 64 -5.09 -23.34 -1.41
CA ALA A 64 -3.86 -23.04 -2.15
C ALA A 64 -3.98 -21.74 -2.95
N VAL A 65 -5.13 -21.50 -3.58
CA VAL A 65 -5.43 -20.26 -4.30
C VAL A 65 -5.40 -19.08 -3.33
N GLU A 66 -6.10 -19.19 -2.20
CA GLU A 66 -6.12 -18.13 -1.18
C GLU A 66 -4.72 -17.83 -0.67
N LYS A 67 -3.95 -18.86 -0.33
CA LYS A 67 -2.58 -18.70 0.17
C LYS A 67 -1.69 -18.02 -0.86
N GLY A 68 -1.82 -18.39 -2.13
CA GLY A 68 -1.07 -17.77 -3.20
C GLY A 68 -1.35 -16.27 -3.33
N LEU A 69 -2.62 -15.89 -3.21
CA LEU A 69 -3.04 -14.50 -3.26
C LEU A 69 -2.56 -13.71 -2.04
N ARG A 70 -2.65 -14.28 -0.84
CA ARG A 70 -2.17 -13.61 0.38
C ARG A 70 -0.68 -13.38 0.35
N GLU A 71 0.10 -14.33 -0.13
CA GLU A 71 1.54 -14.17 -0.32
C GLU A 71 1.85 -13.10 -1.37
N ALA A 72 1.08 -13.06 -2.46
CA ALA A 72 1.26 -12.06 -3.52
C ALA A 72 1.00 -10.64 -3.02
N CYS A 73 0.05 -10.45 -2.10
CA CYS A 73 -0.30 -9.14 -1.53
C CYS A 73 0.84 -8.45 -0.79
N VAL A 74 1.90 -9.17 -0.44
CA VAL A 74 3.08 -8.59 0.20
C VAL A 74 3.80 -7.64 -0.75
N HIS A 75 3.64 -7.83 -2.06
CA HIS A 75 4.29 -7.03 -3.10
C HIS A 75 3.28 -6.44 -4.08
N GLY A 76 3.03 -5.15 -3.95
CA GLY A 76 2.16 -4.40 -4.85
C GLY A 76 2.78 -4.12 -6.22
N PRO A 77 1.95 -3.79 -7.22
CA PRO A 77 2.39 -3.62 -8.60
C PRO A 77 3.16 -2.34 -8.90
N LEU A 78 3.05 -1.31 -8.06
CA LEU A 78 3.67 -0.02 -8.34
C LEU A 78 5.11 0.08 -7.81
N ALA A 79 5.31 -0.31 -6.57
CA ALA A 79 6.59 -0.11 -5.89
C ALA A 79 6.97 -1.28 -4.96
N GLY A 80 6.19 -2.35 -4.99
CA GLY A 80 6.44 -3.53 -4.16
C GLY A 80 6.00 -3.41 -2.71
N TYR A 81 5.20 -2.39 -2.37
CA TYR A 81 4.66 -2.25 -1.02
C TYR A 81 3.45 -3.16 -0.80
N PRO A 82 3.09 -3.45 0.45
CA PRO A 82 1.95 -4.32 0.73
C PRO A 82 0.65 -3.78 0.14
N VAL A 83 -0.14 -4.68 -0.44
CA VAL A 83 -1.46 -4.37 -0.97
C VAL A 83 -2.51 -4.54 0.12
N VAL A 84 -3.36 -3.54 0.29
CA VAL A 84 -4.47 -3.54 1.24
C VAL A 84 -5.80 -3.31 0.53
N ASN A 85 -6.89 -3.58 1.23
CA ASN A 85 -8.26 -3.31 0.76
C ASN A 85 -8.58 -4.00 -0.58
N LEU A 86 -8.10 -5.23 -0.73
CA LEU A 86 -8.33 -6.06 -1.92
C LEU A 86 -9.35 -7.15 -1.60
N LYS A 87 -10.26 -7.38 -2.55
CA LYS A 87 -11.15 -8.54 -2.54
C LYS A 87 -10.85 -9.37 -3.79
N ALA A 88 -10.67 -10.66 -3.61
CA ALA A 88 -10.44 -11.61 -4.69
C ALA A 88 -11.54 -12.67 -4.67
N VAL A 89 -12.20 -12.87 -5.80
CA VAL A 89 -13.26 -13.86 -5.95
C VAL A 89 -12.85 -14.88 -6.99
N LEU A 90 -12.60 -16.09 -6.55
CA LEU A 90 -12.37 -17.24 -7.45
C LEU A 90 -13.71 -17.70 -7.98
N TYR A 91 -13.93 -17.60 -9.31
CA TYR A 91 -15.25 -17.92 -9.87
C TYR A 91 -15.22 -19.03 -10.92
N ASP A 92 -14.04 -19.36 -11.47
CA ASP A 92 -13.93 -20.40 -12.50
C ASP A 92 -12.49 -20.89 -12.61
N GLY A 93 -12.29 -21.88 -13.42
CA GLY A 93 -10.99 -22.44 -13.72
C GLY A 93 -11.12 -23.80 -14.36
N SER A 94 -10.04 -24.57 -14.35
CA SER A 94 -10.02 -25.94 -14.78
C SER A 94 -8.94 -26.70 -14.05
N TYR A 95 -9.00 -28.02 -14.08
CA TYR A 95 -8.01 -28.87 -13.44
C TYR A 95 -7.68 -30.06 -14.34
N HIS A 96 -6.54 -30.67 -14.07
CA HIS A 96 -6.10 -31.89 -14.71
C HIS A 96 -6.07 -33.00 -13.66
N PRO A 97 -6.73 -34.17 -13.89
CA PRO A 97 -6.81 -35.19 -12.85
C PRO A 97 -5.48 -35.72 -12.30
N VAL A 98 -4.41 -35.65 -13.10
CA VAL A 98 -3.09 -36.14 -12.72
C VAL A 98 -2.14 -34.99 -12.34
N ASP A 99 -2.12 -33.91 -13.12
CA ASP A 99 -1.10 -32.87 -13.03
C ASP A 99 -1.45 -31.70 -12.11
N SER A 100 -2.70 -31.60 -11.67
CA SER A 100 -3.10 -30.56 -10.74
C SER A 100 -2.58 -30.80 -9.34
N SER A 101 -2.09 -29.75 -8.70
CA SER A 101 -1.52 -29.79 -7.36
C SER A 101 -1.75 -28.46 -6.66
N GLU A 102 -1.55 -28.45 -5.34
CA GLU A 102 -1.65 -27.24 -4.54
C GLU A 102 -0.65 -26.16 -5.03
N ILE A 103 0.59 -26.57 -5.31
CA ILE A 103 1.64 -25.67 -5.80
C ILE A 103 1.25 -25.07 -7.15
N ALA A 104 0.70 -25.87 -8.05
CA ALA A 104 0.28 -25.39 -9.37
C ALA A 104 -0.85 -24.36 -9.26
N PHE A 105 -1.85 -24.59 -8.39
CA PHE A 105 -2.93 -23.63 -8.16
C PHE A 105 -2.48 -22.38 -7.44
N LYS A 106 -1.56 -22.50 -6.50
CA LYS A 106 -0.93 -21.34 -5.85
C LYS A 106 -0.22 -20.46 -6.87
N THR A 107 0.56 -21.08 -7.75
CA THR A 107 1.29 -20.37 -8.81
C THR A 107 0.33 -19.73 -9.81
N ALA A 108 -0.72 -20.44 -10.21
CA ALA A 108 -1.75 -19.91 -11.12
C ALA A 108 -2.42 -18.66 -10.52
N ALA A 109 -2.76 -18.70 -9.22
CA ALA A 109 -3.35 -17.55 -8.52
C ALA A 109 -2.41 -16.35 -8.53
N GLN A 110 -1.13 -16.57 -8.28
CA GLN A 110 -0.12 -15.50 -8.31
C GLN A 110 0.06 -14.92 -9.70
N LEU A 111 -0.04 -15.71 -10.75
CA LEU A 111 -0.01 -15.23 -12.13
C LEU A 111 -1.22 -14.35 -12.44
N ALA A 112 -2.41 -14.74 -11.99
CA ALA A 112 -3.61 -13.93 -12.15
C ALA A 112 -3.47 -12.58 -11.45
N TYR A 113 -2.97 -12.58 -10.22
CA TYR A 113 -2.69 -11.36 -9.44
C TYR A 113 -1.74 -10.42 -10.19
N LYS A 114 -0.61 -10.93 -10.63
CA LYS A 114 0.42 -10.14 -11.33
C LYS A 114 -0.10 -9.53 -12.64
N ALA A 115 -1.01 -10.22 -13.31
CA ALA A 115 -1.61 -9.72 -14.56
C ALA A 115 -2.70 -8.69 -14.27
N ALA A 116 -3.46 -8.86 -13.19
CA ALA A 116 -4.63 -8.05 -12.90
C ALA A 116 -4.30 -6.70 -12.27
N LEU A 117 -3.45 -6.68 -11.24
CA LEU A 117 -3.28 -5.48 -10.42
C LEU A 117 -2.75 -4.26 -11.18
N PRO A 118 -1.79 -4.38 -12.12
CA PRO A 118 -1.37 -3.23 -12.91
C PRO A 118 -2.50 -2.60 -13.74
N GLU A 119 -3.49 -3.38 -14.14
CA GLU A 119 -4.63 -2.92 -14.93
C GLU A 119 -5.78 -2.38 -14.09
N ALA A 120 -5.70 -2.53 -12.78
CA ALA A 120 -6.79 -2.20 -11.85
C ALA A 120 -6.68 -0.79 -11.26
N ASN A 121 -6.03 0.13 -11.97
CA ASN A 121 -5.85 1.51 -11.55
C ASN A 121 -5.24 1.59 -10.13
N PRO A 122 -4.05 1.00 -9.92
CA PRO A 122 -3.44 0.99 -8.59
C PRO A 122 -2.96 2.36 -8.16
N CYS A 123 -2.94 2.60 -6.85
CA CYS A 123 -2.35 3.82 -6.29
C CYS A 123 -1.59 3.50 -5.00
N LEU A 124 -0.60 4.34 -4.71
CA LEU A 124 0.09 4.31 -3.43
C LEU A 124 -0.75 5.02 -2.38
N MET A 125 -0.66 4.52 -1.16
CA MET A 125 -1.19 5.17 0.03
C MET A 125 -0.02 5.58 0.91
N GLU A 126 -0.04 6.80 1.39
CA GLU A 126 1.00 7.32 2.27
C GLU A 126 0.52 7.48 3.71
N PRO A 127 1.39 7.22 4.69
CA PRO A 127 1.06 7.47 6.09
C PRO A 127 1.08 8.98 6.37
N VAL A 128 0.05 9.45 7.07
CA VAL A 128 -0.09 10.84 7.49
C VAL A 128 -0.10 10.89 9.00
N GLY A 129 0.63 11.82 9.56
CA GLY A 129 0.69 12.01 11.00
C GLY A 129 0.15 13.36 11.46
N GLU A 130 -0.19 13.45 12.72
CA GLU A 130 -0.55 14.70 13.38
C GLU A 130 0.70 15.28 14.03
N LEU A 131 1.00 16.52 13.65
CA LEU A 131 2.10 17.30 14.17
C LEU A 131 1.55 18.39 15.08
N LYS A 132 2.11 18.49 16.30
CA LYS A 132 1.86 19.61 17.20
C LYS A 132 3.18 20.30 17.47
N VAL A 133 3.27 21.55 17.06
CA VAL A 133 4.47 22.38 17.20
C VAL A 133 4.18 23.49 18.20
N THR A 134 5.02 23.60 19.22
CA THR A 134 4.96 24.69 20.20
C THR A 134 6.09 25.64 19.93
N VAL A 135 5.77 26.89 19.60
CA VAL A 135 6.74 27.94 19.24
C VAL A 135 6.31 29.28 19.82
N PRO A 136 7.27 30.19 20.08
CA PRO A 136 6.94 31.58 20.39
C PRO A 136 6.13 32.21 19.23
N ASP A 137 5.23 33.12 19.57
CA ASP A 137 4.37 33.82 18.59
C ASP A 137 5.14 34.37 17.39
N SER A 138 6.34 34.89 17.60
CA SER A 138 7.16 35.49 16.57
C SER A 138 7.60 34.55 15.46
N TYR A 139 7.61 33.23 15.72
CA TYR A 139 8.03 32.22 14.73
C TYR A 139 6.86 31.53 14.03
N MET A 140 5.63 31.87 14.39
CA MET A 140 4.44 31.20 13.86
C MET A 140 4.34 31.26 12.34
N GLY A 141 4.63 32.42 11.75
CA GLY A 141 4.62 32.59 10.30
C GLY A 141 5.61 31.70 9.57
N ASP A 142 6.83 31.60 10.09
CA ASP A 142 7.88 30.76 9.50
C ASP A 142 7.53 29.28 9.58
N VAL A 143 6.98 28.84 10.71
CA VAL A 143 6.57 27.45 10.90
C VAL A 143 5.42 27.08 9.95
N ILE A 144 4.42 27.93 9.81
CA ILE A 144 3.29 27.70 8.90
C ILE A 144 3.77 27.68 7.45
N GLY A 145 4.65 28.60 7.06
CA GLY A 145 5.23 28.62 5.72
C GLY A 145 5.99 27.33 5.41
N ASP A 146 6.76 26.83 6.35
CA ASP A 146 7.48 25.57 6.21
C ASP A 146 6.52 24.36 6.10
N LEU A 147 5.46 24.33 6.91
CA LEU A 147 4.47 23.26 6.84
C LEU A 147 3.77 23.23 5.48
N ASN A 148 3.51 24.38 4.89
CA ASN A 148 2.92 24.44 3.54
C ASN A 148 3.85 23.81 2.50
N LYS A 149 5.16 23.97 2.64
CA LYS A 149 6.16 23.34 1.75
C LYS A 149 6.21 21.83 1.94
N ARG A 150 5.83 21.34 3.11
CA ARG A 150 5.80 19.90 3.45
C ARG A 150 4.45 19.26 3.17
N ARG A 151 3.60 19.89 2.39
CA ARG A 151 2.22 19.45 2.12
C ARG A 151 1.39 19.30 3.39
N GLY A 152 1.73 20.06 4.42
CA GLY A 152 1.02 20.05 5.68
C GLY A 152 -0.30 20.82 5.59
N ARG A 153 -1.29 20.37 6.36
CA ARG A 153 -2.58 21.05 6.51
C ARG A 153 -2.69 21.54 7.94
N VAL A 154 -2.69 22.84 8.12
CA VAL A 154 -2.85 23.44 9.46
C VAL A 154 -4.30 23.28 9.89
N MET A 155 -4.51 22.59 11.00
CA MET A 155 -5.85 22.28 11.53
C MET A 155 -6.28 23.25 12.61
N GLY A 156 -5.35 23.90 13.27
CA GLY A 156 -5.65 24.86 14.32
C GLY A 156 -4.42 25.48 14.95
N MET A 157 -4.65 26.55 15.70
CA MET A 157 -3.60 27.26 16.43
C MET A 157 -4.20 27.70 17.76
N ASP A 158 -3.54 27.34 18.85
CA ASP A 158 -4.02 27.65 20.19
C ASP A 158 -2.92 28.33 21.01
N PRO A 159 -3.20 29.52 21.58
CA PRO A 159 -2.21 30.18 22.44
C PRO A 159 -2.07 29.40 23.76
N THR A 160 -0.84 29.34 24.28
CA THR A 160 -0.55 28.69 25.56
C THR A 160 -0.79 29.63 26.76
N GLY A 161 -0.89 30.93 26.51
CA GLY A 161 -0.97 31.95 27.58
C GLY A 161 0.37 32.54 27.99
N ASP A 162 1.49 31.95 27.51
CA ASP A 162 2.85 32.36 27.85
C ASP A 162 3.61 33.01 26.69
N GLY A 163 2.88 33.50 25.67
CA GLY A 163 3.50 34.08 24.49
C GLY A 163 3.89 33.05 23.45
N GLU A 164 3.45 31.81 23.60
CA GLU A 164 3.67 30.73 22.67
C GLU A 164 2.38 30.29 22.02
N GLN A 165 2.48 29.58 20.90
CA GLN A 165 1.37 28.99 20.17
C GLN A 165 1.63 27.49 19.96
N VAL A 166 0.57 26.71 20.04
CA VAL A 166 0.59 25.32 19.61
C VAL A 166 -0.11 25.24 18.24
N ILE A 167 0.66 24.91 17.21
CA ILE A 167 0.16 24.73 15.85
C ILE A 167 -0.09 23.24 15.66
N THR A 168 -1.33 22.87 15.31
CA THR A 168 -1.70 21.51 15.00
C THR A 168 -1.84 21.37 13.49
N ALA A 169 -1.19 20.38 12.89
CA ALA A 169 -1.22 20.13 11.46
C ALA A 169 -1.20 18.65 11.16
N GLU A 170 -1.74 18.28 10.00
CA GLU A 170 -1.57 16.93 9.46
C GLU A 170 -0.55 16.98 8.33
N VAL A 171 0.48 16.14 8.41
CA VAL A 171 1.62 16.17 7.50
C VAL A 171 1.93 14.75 7.04
N PRO A 172 2.16 14.53 5.72
CA PRO A 172 2.64 13.23 5.25
C PRO A 172 4.00 12.89 5.88
N MET A 173 4.14 11.66 6.34
CA MET A 173 5.38 11.23 7.00
C MET A 173 6.60 11.34 6.06
N ALA A 174 6.39 11.22 4.75
CA ALA A 174 7.44 11.38 3.75
C ALA A 174 8.08 12.78 3.79
N GLU A 175 7.36 13.78 4.27
CA GLU A 175 7.80 15.18 4.32
C GLU A 175 8.45 15.57 5.66
N MET A 176 8.54 14.62 6.60
CA MET A 176 9.04 14.90 7.95
C MET A 176 10.53 14.65 8.15
N GLY A 177 11.24 14.19 7.12
CA GLY A 177 12.68 14.03 7.19
C GLY A 177 13.36 15.35 7.56
N SER A 178 14.31 15.33 8.47
CA SER A 178 15.04 16.49 8.96
C SER A 178 14.23 17.55 9.71
N TYR A 179 12.94 17.29 10.04
CA TYR A 179 12.09 18.30 10.66
C TYR A 179 12.65 18.81 12.00
N ALA A 180 13.22 17.94 12.82
CA ALA A 180 13.78 18.33 14.12
C ALA A 180 14.90 19.36 13.94
N ILE A 181 15.75 19.17 12.93
CA ILE A 181 16.87 20.08 12.64
C ILE A 181 16.32 21.40 12.06
N ASP A 182 15.39 21.30 11.11
CA ASP A 182 14.83 22.47 10.44
C ASP A 182 14.04 23.35 11.42
N LEU A 183 13.30 22.74 12.34
CA LEU A 183 12.56 23.49 13.36
C LEU A 183 13.51 24.26 14.28
N ARG A 184 14.59 23.65 14.71
CA ARG A 184 15.60 24.33 15.53
C ARG A 184 16.21 25.51 14.80
N SER A 185 16.51 25.33 13.51
CA SER A 185 17.06 26.43 12.69
C SER A 185 16.08 27.58 12.54
N MET A 186 14.81 27.30 12.28
CA MET A 186 13.79 28.32 12.12
C MET A 186 13.51 29.10 13.39
N THR A 187 13.63 28.46 14.54
CA THR A 187 13.17 29.01 15.82
C THR A 187 14.30 29.33 16.78
N GLN A 188 15.55 29.26 16.33
CA GLN A 188 16.73 29.46 17.18
C GLN A 188 16.67 28.56 18.43
N SER A 189 16.30 27.28 18.21
CA SER A 189 16.17 26.24 19.23
C SER A 189 15.02 26.45 20.23
N ARG A 190 14.07 27.33 19.92
CA ARG A 190 12.93 27.63 20.82
C ARG A 190 11.68 26.81 20.51
N GLY A 191 11.67 26.08 19.41
CA GLY A 191 10.53 25.25 19.03
C GLY A 191 10.67 23.82 19.51
N SER A 192 9.55 23.20 19.83
CA SER A 192 9.45 21.76 20.12
C SER A 192 8.25 21.18 19.41
N PHE A 193 8.28 19.87 19.16
CA PHE A 193 7.16 19.22 18.49
C PHE A 193 6.97 17.79 18.96
N VAL A 194 5.74 17.30 18.76
CA VAL A 194 5.39 15.88 18.82
C VAL A 194 4.70 15.51 17.51
N PHE A 195 4.95 14.30 17.04
CA PHE A 195 4.41 13.81 15.77
C PHE A 195 4.03 12.34 15.93
N HIS A 196 2.80 12.00 15.54
CA HIS A 196 2.34 10.61 15.62
C HIS A 196 1.46 10.26 14.43
N PHE A 197 1.51 8.98 14.03
CA PHE A 197 0.73 8.44 12.93
C PHE A 197 -0.78 8.56 13.22
N VAL A 198 -1.56 8.92 12.19
CA VAL A 198 -3.02 9.01 12.27
C VAL A 198 -3.69 8.01 11.31
N ARG A 199 -3.38 8.09 10.03
CA ARG A 199 -4.02 7.26 9.02
C ARG A 199 -3.25 7.24 7.71
N TYR A 200 -3.64 6.32 6.83
CA TYR A 200 -3.18 6.31 5.44
C TYR A 200 -4.12 7.12 4.56
N GLU A 201 -3.57 7.83 3.60
CA GLU A 201 -4.31 8.57 2.58
C GLU A 201 -3.72 8.28 1.21
N ASP A 202 -4.54 8.47 0.16
CA ASP A 202 -4.06 8.31 -1.21
C ASP A 202 -2.95 9.31 -1.51
N CYS A 203 -1.86 8.84 -2.09
CA CYS A 203 -0.77 9.68 -2.53
C CYS A 203 -1.22 10.58 -3.69
N PRO A 204 -0.97 11.89 -3.65
CA PRO A 204 -1.15 12.72 -4.84
C PRO A 204 -0.23 12.23 -5.97
N PRO A 205 -0.61 12.44 -7.25
CA PRO A 205 0.18 11.92 -8.39
C PRO A 205 1.67 12.25 -8.36
N ALA A 206 2.05 13.47 -8.07
CA ALA A 206 3.45 13.88 -8.03
C ALA A 206 4.22 13.18 -6.89
N ALA A 207 3.60 13.06 -5.72
CA ALA A 207 4.17 12.35 -4.57
C ALA A 207 4.30 10.85 -4.85
N GLN A 208 3.31 10.27 -5.54
CA GLN A 208 3.34 8.87 -5.96
C GLN A 208 4.50 8.59 -6.92
N GLU A 209 4.67 9.41 -7.94
CA GLU A 209 5.78 9.26 -8.90
C GLU A 209 7.14 9.30 -8.21
N LYS A 210 7.30 10.25 -7.30
CA LYS A 210 8.54 10.39 -6.53
C LYS A 210 8.80 9.16 -5.66
N ALA A 211 7.78 8.67 -4.97
CA ALA A 211 7.89 7.49 -4.11
C ALA A 211 8.22 6.23 -4.91
N ILE A 212 7.60 6.05 -6.07
CA ILE A 212 7.88 4.92 -6.98
C ILE A 212 9.33 4.98 -7.46
N ALA A 213 9.79 6.15 -7.88
CA ALA A 213 11.17 6.34 -8.36
C ALA A 213 12.19 6.05 -7.24
N GLU A 214 11.92 6.50 -6.02
CA GLU A 214 12.78 6.23 -4.86
C GLU A 214 12.83 4.75 -4.53
N ALA A 215 11.70 4.05 -4.57
CA ALA A 215 11.63 2.61 -4.32
C ALA A 215 12.42 1.83 -5.37
N LYS A 216 12.32 2.24 -6.64
CA LYS A 216 13.06 1.62 -7.74
C LYS A 216 14.56 1.81 -7.59
N ALA A 217 15.00 3.01 -7.24
CA ALA A 217 16.41 3.32 -6.99
C ALA A 217 16.97 2.47 -5.84
N LEU A 218 16.20 2.31 -4.75
CA LEU A 218 16.61 1.48 -3.61
C LEU A 218 16.72 0.00 -3.99
N ALA A 219 15.84 -0.51 -4.84
CA ALA A 219 15.91 -1.89 -5.33
C ALA A 219 17.15 -2.13 -6.20
N GLU A 220 17.58 -1.14 -6.98
CA GLU A 220 18.77 -1.22 -7.83
C GLU A 220 20.08 -1.20 -7.04
N GLU A 221 20.08 -0.67 -5.81
CA GLU A 221 21.25 -0.67 -4.92
C GLU A 221 21.49 -2.02 -4.24
N GLN A 222 20.54 -2.94 -4.32
CA GLN A 222 20.61 -4.28 -3.76
C GLN A 222 20.98 -5.29 -4.85
#